data_ad6c90096850017405a794b1b80387c5
#
_entry.id   ad6c90096850017405a794b1b80387c5
#
_cell.length_a   1.000
_cell.length_b   1.000
_cell.length_c   1.000
_cell.angle_alpha   90.00
_cell.angle_beta   90.00
_cell.angle_gamma   90.00
#
_symmetry.space_group_name_H-M   'P 1'
#
loop_
_entity.id
_entity.type
_entity.pdbx_description
1 polymer ?
#
loop_
_entity_poly.entity_id
_entity_poly.type
_entity_poly.pdbx_seq_one_letter_code
_entity_poly.pdbx_strand_id
1 'polypeptide(L)'
;KDARWGDFYSFGLNWNAKKENFLQDVEWLNDLRVRASYGEVGNNAGVDLYAYQALYEIDKNGGNTALIKQTLAASNIKWETTQTVDFGVEGKLFDRLNFSIGYFDKRSKDLLFEVRLPYSAGSYPHNEDMSNMSQYQNIGTISNRGFEIALSGEIIKNKDWNWTVSADATTLKNKVIKLPGGKDILHGVQKYSEGHSAYEFFTYHFAGVDQMTGNSLYDIADDNVEAAKADGTLVTINGKNYTTETANAERKWAGTALPSVYGSFGTNLRWKDLSLGVLFTYSLGGKVFDASYMSLMSTASASSASANHKDILKSWNGVPEGMTETSPNRLDPNGIPVIDFNRSTYNNDTSDRWLTSADYLIFKNINLSYNLPKAWIQSMGIQGLQVKAGAENLFTLTARKGMNPQYSFSGGSDDTYVSARVFNFGLSVTF
;
A
#
# COMPACT_ATOMS: atom_id res chain seq x y z
N LYS A 1 -27.54 22.12 -0.44
CA LYS A 1 -27.73 23.14 -1.53
C LYS A 1 -26.94 24.41 -1.23
N ASP A 2 -26.76 24.74 0.03
CA ASP A 2 -26.14 25.99 0.49
C ASP A 2 -24.60 25.95 0.43
N ALA A 3 -23.96 24.79 0.39
CA ALA A 3 -22.52 24.58 0.28
C ALA A 3 -22.08 24.09 -1.13
N ARG A 4 -22.78 24.54 -2.19
CA ARG A 4 -22.46 24.19 -3.58
C ARG A 4 -21.10 24.71 -4.02
N TRP A 5 -20.69 25.85 -3.51
CA TRP A 5 -19.46 26.54 -3.86
C TRP A 5 -18.43 26.38 -2.72
N GLY A 6 -17.19 26.18 -3.07
CA GLY A 6 -16.06 26.14 -2.16
C GLY A 6 -14.99 27.11 -2.66
N ASP A 7 -14.45 27.92 -1.74
CA ASP A 7 -13.33 28.82 -2.03
C ASP A 7 -12.04 28.13 -1.58
N PHE A 8 -11.08 28.03 -2.50
CA PHE A 8 -9.79 27.39 -2.26
C PHE A 8 -8.67 28.35 -2.60
N TYR A 9 -7.74 28.50 -1.68
CA TYR A 9 -6.66 29.49 -1.79
C TYR A 9 -5.31 28.81 -1.92
N SER A 10 -4.40 29.43 -2.67
CA SER A 10 -3.02 28.99 -2.76
C SER A 10 -2.06 30.17 -2.74
N PHE A 11 -0.95 30.00 -2.01
CA PHE A 11 0.13 30.96 -1.93
C PHE A 11 1.45 30.22 -2.11
N GLY A 12 2.36 30.81 -2.88
CA GLY A 12 3.69 30.25 -3.09
C GLY A 12 4.75 31.33 -3.10
N LEU A 13 5.88 31.00 -2.47
CA LEU A 13 7.08 31.80 -2.47
C LEU A 13 8.23 30.96 -3.02
N ASN A 14 9.00 31.56 -3.94
CA ASN A 14 10.24 30.99 -4.44
C ASN A 14 11.33 32.05 -4.35
N TRP A 15 12.34 31.77 -3.53
CA TRP A 15 13.47 32.64 -3.32
C TRP A 15 14.72 32.06 -3.96
N ASN A 16 15.31 32.76 -4.90
CA ASN A 16 16.59 32.42 -5.49
C ASN A 16 17.73 32.99 -4.64
N ALA A 17 18.08 32.26 -3.60
CA ALA A 17 19.09 32.70 -2.62
C ALA A 17 20.48 32.88 -3.22
N LYS A 18 20.81 32.09 -4.29
CA LYS A 18 22.13 32.23 -4.98
C LYS A 18 22.35 33.62 -5.60
N LYS A 19 21.26 34.32 -5.95
CA LYS A 19 21.35 35.66 -6.53
C LYS A 19 21.58 36.80 -5.51
N GLU A 20 21.54 36.49 -4.22
CA GLU A 20 21.76 37.44 -3.16
C GLU A 20 23.25 37.75 -3.00
N ASN A 21 23.57 39.01 -2.65
CA ASN A 21 24.93 39.48 -2.54
C ASN A 21 25.82 38.65 -1.63
N PHE A 22 25.27 38.09 -0.55
CA PHE A 22 26.02 37.27 0.42
C PHE A 22 26.34 35.84 -0.08
N LEU A 23 25.70 35.34 -1.16
CA LEU A 23 25.97 34.06 -1.78
C LEU A 23 26.56 34.16 -3.18
N GLN A 24 26.54 35.35 -3.77
CA GLN A 24 26.91 35.55 -5.17
C GLN A 24 28.33 35.08 -5.48
N ASP A 25 29.27 35.32 -4.56
CA ASP A 25 30.70 35.00 -4.71
C ASP A 25 31.06 33.56 -4.25
N VAL A 26 30.09 32.77 -3.82
CA VAL A 26 30.33 31.36 -3.40
C VAL A 26 30.43 30.48 -4.64
N GLU A 27 31.63 30.21 -5.13
CA GLU A 27 31.90 29.50 -6.39
C GLU A 27 31.40 28.07 -6.44
N TRP A 28 31.49 27.33 -5.31
CA TRP A 28 31.04 25.93 -5.24
C TRP A 28 29.50 25.78 -5.25
N LEU A 29 28.74 26.85 -4.97
CA LEU A 29 27.31 26.89 -4.97
C LEU A 29 26.82 27.56 -6.27
N ASN A 30 26.38 26.80 -7.24
CA ASN A 30 25.98 27.31 -8.55
C ASN A 30 24.52 27.76 -8.61
N ASP A 31 23.63 27.10 -7.88
CA ASP A 31 22.24 27.46 -7.72
C ASP A 31 21.75 27.09 -6.32
N LEU A 32 20.90 27.92 -5.74
CA LEU A 32 20.23 27.65 -4.47
C LEU A 32 18.87 28.36 -4.48
N ARG A 33 17.81 27.57 -4.35
CA ARG A 33 16.44 28.05 -4.29
C ARG A 33 15.76 27.49 -3.06
N VAL A 34 14.99 28.35 -2.41
CA VAL A 34 14.12 27.95 -1.30
C VAL A 34 12.69 28.20 -1.74
N ARG A 35 11.85 27.21 -1.60
CA ARG A 35 10.43 27.29 -1.92
C ARG A 35 9.59 27.00 -0.70
N ALA A 36 8.48 27.71 -0.55
CA ALA A 36 7.45 27.42 0.43
C ALA A 36 6.11 27.65 -0.23
N SER A 37 5.17 26.74 -0.02
CA SER A 37 3.81 26.91 -0.53
C SER A 37 2.78 26.39 0.47
N TYR A 38 1.61 27.01 0.41
CA TYR A 38 0.38 26.56 1.02
C TYR A 38 -0.70 26.54 -0.04
N GLY A 39 -1.48 25.46 -0.11
CA GLY A 39 -2.58 25.36 -1.05
C GLY A 39 -3.74 24.55 -0.49
N GLU A 40 -4.93 24.93 -0.92
CA GLU A 40 -6.16 24.20 -0.66
C GLU A 40 -6.77 23.71 -1.96
N VAL A 41 -7.28 22.46 -1.96
CA VAL A 41 -7.97 21.85 -3.10
C VAL A 41 -9.21 21.16 -2.59
N GLY A 42 -10.33 21.42 -3.26
CA GLY A 42 -11.59 20.74 -2.99
C GLY A 42 -11.71 19.39 -3.72
N ASN A 43 -12.36 18.43 -3.09
CA ASN A 43 -12.71 17.15 -3.70
C ASN A 43 -14.16 16.78 -3.36
N ASN A 44 -14.89 16.26 -4.33
CA ASN A 44 -16.25 15.74 -4.16
C ASN A 44 -16.45 14.37 -4.86
N ALA A 45 -15.37 13.73 -5.27
CA ALA A 45 -15.41 12.52 -6.09
C ALA A 45 -15.97 11.27 -5.36
N GLY A 46 -16.02 11.29 -4.03
CA GLY A 46 -16.49 10.14 -3.22
C GLY A 46 -17.97 10.12 -2.91
N VAL A 47 -18.79 10.97 -3.53
CA VAL A 47 -20.19 11.17 -3.15
C VAL A 47 -21.10 11.03 -4.36
N ASP A 48 -22.23 10.35 -4.16
CA ASP A 48 -23.31 10.31 -5.16
C ASP A 48 -23.80 11.72 -5.49
N LEU A 49 -24.12 11.95 -6.76
CA LEU A 49 -24.64 13.24 -7.27
C LEU A 49 -25.89 13.73 -6.52
N TYR A 50 -26.64 12.83 -5.93
CA TYR A 50 -27.90 13.11 -5.21
C TYR A 50 -27.78 12.95 -3.69
N ALA A 51 -26.57 12.80 -3.13
CA ALA A 51 -26.35 12.62 -1.70
C ALA A 51 -26.98 13.70 -0.80
N TYR A 52 -27.24 14.90 -1.35
CA TYR A 52 -27.92 15.98 -0.63
C TYR A 52 -29.43 15.77 -0.50
N GLN A 53 -30.02 14.78 -1.20
CA GLN A 53 -31.43 14.43 -1.16
C GLN A 53 -31.67 13.13 -0.40
N ALA A 54 -32.88 12.95 0.12
CA ALA A 54 -33.31 11.65 0.60
C ALA A 54 -33.66 10.78 -0.62
N LEU A 55 -33.05 9.62 -0.72
CA LEU A 55 -33.33 8.64 -1.77
C LEU A 55 -34.24 7.54 -1.25
N TYR A 56 -35.15 7.10 -2.14
CA TYR A 56 -36.07 6.02 -1.88
C TYR A 56 -35.87 4.93 -2.93
N GLU A 57 -36.00 3.70 -2.51
CA GLU A 57 -36.02 2.52 -3.36
C GLU A 57 -37.46 2.00 -3.49
N ILE A 58 -37.76 1.41 -4.62
CA ILE A 58 -39.07 0.76 -4.85
C ILE A 58 -38.91 -0.72 -4.51
N ASP A 59 -39.66 -1.18 -3.54
CA ASP A 59 -39.64 -2.57 -3.08
C ASP A 59 -41.08 -3.06 -2.87
N LYS A 60 -41.27 -4.26 -2.35
CA LYS A 60 -42.57 -4.89 -2.08
C LYS A 60 -42.78 -5.06 -0.58
N ASN A 61 -43.94 -4.65 -0.11
CA ASN A 61 -44.44 -4.96 1.21
C ASN A 61 -45.72 -5.79 1.11
N GLY A 62 -45.68 -7.06 1.50
CA GLY A 62 -46.83 -7.97 1.42
C GLY A 62 -47.40 -8.12 -0.02
N GLY A 63 -46.55 -8.02 -1.05
CA GLY A 63 -46.96 -8.08 -2.45
C GLY A 63 -47.36 -6.75 -3.08
N ASN A 64 -47.51 -5.68 -2.30
CA ASN A 64 -47.79 -4.33 -2.79
C ASN A 64 -46.48 -3.54 -2.99
N THR A 65 -46.47 -2.65 -3.98
CA THR A 65 -45.35 -1.73 -4.20
C THR A 65 -45.20 -0.78 -3.01
N ALA A 66 -44.03 -0.67 -2.46
CA ALA A 66 -43.69 0.21 -1.35
C ALA A 66 -42.47 1.08 -1.70
N LEU A 67 -42.42 2.28 -1.13
CA LEU A 67 -41.26 3.17 -1.19
C LEU A 67 -40.48 3.03 0.12
N ILE A 68 -39.28 2.57 0.02
CA ILE A 68 -38.38 2.38 1.15
C ILE A 68 -37.33 3.49 1.12
N LYS A 69 -37.13 4.17 2.25
CA LYS A 69 -36.08 5.19 2.36
C LYS A 69 -34.72 4.54 2.42
N GLN A 70 -33.88 4.84 1.43
CA GLN A 70 -32.53 4.28 1.32
C GLN A 70 -31.47 5.16 2.02
N THR A 71 -31.56 6.49 1.80
CA THR A 71 -30.64 7.44 2.43
C THR A 71 -31.36 8.63 3.02
N LEU A 72 -30.84 9.21 4.09
CA LEU A 72 -31.28 10.52 4.58
C LEU A 72 -30.63 11.64 3.79
N ALA A 73 -31.38 12.74 3.63
CA ALA A 73 -30.85 13.95 3.02
C ALA A 73 -29.63 14.48 3.79
N ALA A 74 -28.56 14.74 3.09
CA ALA A 74 -27.35 15.39 3.64
C ALA A 74 -27.31 16.86 3.18
N SER A 75 -28.24 17.68 3.70
CA SER A 75 -28.39 19.10 3.28
C SER A 75 -27.14 19.93 3.54
N ASN A 76 -26.34 19.57 4.52
CA ASN A 76 -25.13 20.28 4.95
C ASN A 76 -23.85 19.76 4.29
N ILE A 77 -23.96 18.84 3.35
CA ILE A 77 -22.80 18.28 2.68
C ILE A 77 -22.00 19.37 1.95
N LYS A 78 -20.72 19.39 2.17
CA LYS A 78 -19.74 20.31 1.55
C LYS A 78 -18.57 19.54 0.94
N TRP A 79 -17.75 20.21 0.19
CA TRP A 79 -16.53 19.66 -0.40
C TRP A 79 -15.56 19.20 0.69
N GLU A 80 -14.91 18.07 0.46
CA GLU A 80 -13.69 17.76 1.20
C GLU A 80 -12.62 18.79 0.88
N THR A 81 -11.83 19.15 1.86
CA THR A 81 -10.73 20.12 1.66
C THR A 81 -9.39 19.45 1.94
N THR A 82 -8.54 19.41 0.95
CA THR A 82 -7.14 19.02 1.13
C THR A 82 -6.28 20.26 1.24
N GLN A 83 -5.66 20.45 2.40
CA GLN A 83 -4.67 21.48 2.70
C GLN A 83 -3.28 20.88 2.54
N THR A 84 -2.42 21.54 1.77
CA THR A 84 -1.04 21.10 1.56
C THR A 84 -0.09 22.23 1.94
N VAL A 85 0.89 21.91 2.78
CA VAL A 85 2.04 22.75 3.09
C VAL A 85 3.27 22.07 2.52
N ASP A 86 4.02 22.77 1.69
CA ASP A 86 5.29 22.33 1.14
C ASP A 86 6.40 23.32 1.49
N PHE A 87 7.54 22.79 1.88
CA PHE A 87 8.79 23.50 2.04
C PHE A 87 9.89 22.74 1.32
N GLY A 88 10.69 23.42 0.51
CA GLY A 88 11.75 22.77 -0.24
C GLY A 88 12.98 23.64 -0.42
N VAL A 89 14.11 22.95 -0.50
CA VAL A 89 15.41 23.53 -0.87
C VAL A 89 15.96 22.73 -2.03
N GLU A 90 16.30 23.42 -3.10
CA GLU A 90 16.90 22.80 -4.28
C GLU A 90 18.12 23.61 -4.74
N GLY A 91 19.06 22.94 -5.34
CA GLY A 91 20.24 23.64 -5.81
C GLY A 91 21.20 22.79 -6.60
N LYS A 92 22.31 23.43 -6.98
CA LYS A 92 23.40 22.82 -7.73
C LYS A 92 24.72 23.16 -7.08
N LEU A 93 25.54 22.14 -6.84
CA LEU A 93 26.87 22.26 -6.23
C LEU A 93 27.96 21.81 -7.20
N PHE A 94 29.09 22.49 -7.17
CA PHE A 94 30.31 22.13 -7.92
C PHE A 94 30.08 21.96 -9.43
N ASP A 95 29.06 22.60 -9.99
CA ASP A 95 28.57 22.41 -11.38
C ASP A 95 28.16 20.98 -11.76
N ARG A 96 28.08 20.07 -10.79
CA ARG A 96 27.91 18.63 -11.03
C ARG A 96 26.81 17.95 -10.22
N LEU A 97 26.59 18.40 -8.99
CA LEU A 97 25.62 17.76 -8.09
C LEU A 97 24.36 18.62 -7.98
N ASN A 98 23.25 18.14 -8.52
CA ASN A 98 21.93 18.68 -8.28
C ASN A 98 21.31 17.97 -7.07
N PHE A 99 20.65 18.74 -6.21
CA PHE A 99 19.91 18.22 -5.08
C PHE A 99 18.56 18.91 -4.95
N SER A 100 17.58 18.18 -4.44
CA SER A 100 16.29 18.71 -4.01
C SER A 100 15.90 18.00 -2.73
N ILE A 101 15.53 18.75 -1.71
CA ILE A 101 15.03 18.24 -0.42
C ILE A 101 13.74 19.00 -0.14
N GLY A 102 12.65 18.25 -0.04
CA GLY A 102 11.33 18.78 0.25
C GLY A 102 10.73 18.14 1.49
N TYR A 103 9.91 18.90 2.20
CA TYR A 103 9.00 18.43 3.24
C TYR A 103 7.58 18.79 2.83
N PHE A 104 6.66 17.84 2.97
CA PHE A 104 5.24 18.07 2.75
C PHE A 104 4.40 17.63 3.96
N ASP A 105 3.34 18.39 4.25
CA ASP A 105 2.26 18.00 5.16
C ASP A 105 0.92 18.24 4.43
N LYS A 106 0.27 17.16 4.04
CA LYS A 106 -1.01 17.15 3.34
C LYS A 106 -2.09 16.66 4.27
N ARG A 107 -3.11 17.48 4.54
CA ARG A 107 -4.24 17.18 5.42
C ARG A 107 -5.54 17.23 4.65
N SER A 108 -6.19 16.07 4.52
CA SER A 108 -7.56 15.99 3.99
C SER A 108 -8.53 16.09 5.16
N LYS A 109 -9.32 17.15 5.16
CA LYS A 109 -10.31 17.48 6.17
C LYS A 109 -11.72 17.33 5.60
N ASP A 110 -12.67 17.20 6.49
CA ASP A 110 -14.09 17.10 6.13
C ASP A 110 -14.34 15.96 5.13
N LEU A 111 -13.61 14.84 5.31
CA LEU A 111 -13.75 13.66 4.47
C LEU A 111 -15.21 13.21 4.42
N LEU A 112 -15.67 12.84 3.25
CA LEU A 112 -17.03 12.40 2.98
C LEU A 112 -17.18 10.91 3.29
N PHE A 113 -17.88 10.61 4.37
CA PHE A 113 -18.19 9.24 4.78
C PHE A 113 -19.69 8.97 4.67
N GLU A 114 -20.02 7.81 4.16
CA GLU A 114 -21.33 7.24 4.28
C GLU A 114 -21.49 6.61 5.67
N VAL A 115 -22.23 7.28 6.54
CA VAL A 115 -22.45 6.87 7.92
C VAL A 115 -23.74 6.08 8.03
N ARG A 116 -23.66 4.83 8.45
CA ARG A 116 -24.82 4.01 8.76
C ARG A 116 -25.53 4.56 10.00
N LEU A 117 -26.85 4.71 9.90
CA LEU A 117 -27.66 5.25 10.98
C LEU A 117 -28.15 4.14 11.90
N PRO A 118 -28.27 4.41 13.21
CA PRO A 118 -28.85 3.46 14.14
C PRO A 118 -30.34 3.26 13.90
N TYR A 119 -30.89 2.16 14.34
CA TYR A 119 -32.34 1.86 14.25
C TYR A 119 -33.21 2.94 14.90
N SER A 120 -32.72 3.59 15.94
CA SER A 120 -33.41 4.71 16.59
C SER A 120 -33.61 5.94 15.71
N ALA A 121 -32.87 6.06 14.60
CA ALA A 121 -33.05 7.10 13.59
C ALA A 121 -34.11 6.74 12.52
N GLY A 122 -34.85 5.64 12.69
CA GLY A 122 -35.81 5.12 11.73
C GLY A 122 -35.17 4.25 10.62
N SER A 123 -33.90 3.87 10.83
CA SER A 123 -33.22 2.90 10.00
C SER A 123 -33.84 1.51 10.21
N TYR A 124 -33.89 0.70 9.17
CA TYR A 124 -34.30 -0.71 9.27
C TYR A 124 -33.40 -1.54 8.35
N PRO A 125 -33.24 -2.86 8.62
CA PRO A 125 -32.51 -3.74 7.74
C PRO A 125 -33.21 -3.76 6.36
N HIS A 126 -32.44 -3.47 5.34
CA HIS A 126 -32.90 -3.56 3.96
C HIS A 126 -32.22 -4.78 3.35
N ASN A 127 -33.03 -5.70 2.79
CA ASN A 127 -32.61 -6.95 2.20
C ASN A 127 -31.85 -7.94 3.14
N GLU A 128 -31.36 -9.04 2.58
CA GLU A 128 -30.62 -10.10 3.28
C GLU A 128 -29.30 -9.61 3.88
N ASP A 129 -28.73 -8.54 3.36
CA ASP A 129 -27.47 -7.96 3.82
C ASP A 129 -27.60 -7.11 5.08
N MET A 130 -28.80 -6.97 5.63
CA MET A 130 -29.05 -6.18 6.85
C MET A 130 -28.48 -4.75 6.77
N SER A 131 -28.44 -4.16 5.57
CA SER A 131 -27.92 -2.82 5.36
C SER A 131 -28.86 -1.78 5.99
N ASN A 132 -28.29 -0.96 6.86
CA ASN A 132 -29.02 0.12 7.51
C ASN A 132 -29.06 1.35 6.59
N MET A 133 -30.10 2.18 6.77
CA MET A 133 -30.19 3.49 6.14
C MET A 133 -28.93 4.31 6.47
N SER A 134 -28.39 4.98 5.46
CA SER A 134 -27.15 5.75 5.58
C SER A 134 -27.37 7.26 5.35
N GLN A 135 -26.37 8.04 5.70
CA GLN A 135 -26.28 9.47 5.41
C GLN A 135 -24.85 9.85 5.13
N TYR A 136 -24.62 10.61 4.08
CA TYR A 136 -23.29 11.21 3.85
C TYR A 136 -23.03 12.35 4.82
N GLN A 137 -21.85 12.35 5.43
CA GLN A 137 -21.41 13.38 6.38
C GLN A 137 -19.96 13.76 6.13
N ASN A 138 -19.66 15.06 6.27
CA ASN A 138 -18.29 15.57 6.22
C ASN A 138 -17.64 15.39 7.60
N ILE A 139 -16.98 14.27 7.76
CA ILE A 139 -16.39 13.89 9.05
C ILE A 139 -15.10 13.12 8.80
N GLY A 140 -14.11 13.42 9.62
CA GLY A 140 -12.82 12.79 9.51
C GLY A 140 -11.74 13.72 8.98
N THR A 141 -10.53 13.42 9.40
CA THR A 141 -9.32 14.11 8.96
C THR A 141 -8.18 13.11 8.88
N ILE A 142 -7.48 13.10 7.76
CA ILE A 142 -6.28 12.28 7.56
C ILE A 142 -5.12 13.20 7.21
N SER A 143 -3.94 12.91 7.77
CA SER A 143 -2.68 13.60 7.46
C SER A 143 -1.73 12.63 6.78
N ASN A 144 -1.07 13.12 5.73
CA ASN A 144 0.06 12.49 5.05
C ASN A 144 1.22 13.46 5.07
N ARG A 145 2.35 13.08 5.67
CA ARG A 145 3.53 13.93 5.73
C ARG A 145 4.79 13.14 5.45
N GLY A 146 5.81 13.81 4.95
CA GLY A 146 7.05 13.14 4.62
C GLY A 146 8.12 14.07 4.09
N PHE A 147 9.22 13.45 3.72
CA PHE A 147 10.33 14.11 3.04
C PHE A 147 10.50 13.50 1.66
N GLU A 148 10.86 14.35 0.71
CA GLU A 148 11.27 13.98 -0.65
C GLU A 148 12.70 14.43 -0.84
N ILE A 149 13.57 13.52 -1.23
CA ILE A 149 14.99 13.79 -1.47
C ILE A 149 15.31 13.30 -2.87
N ALA A 150 15.92 14.14 -3.68
CA ALA A 150 16.43 13.77 -5.00
C ALA A 150 17.86 14.30 -5.17
N LEU A 151 18.74 13.42 -5.61
CA LEU A 151 20.15 13.70 -5.88
C LEU A 151 20.49 13.25 -7.30
N SER A 152 21.25 14.07 -8.04
CA SER A 152 21.77 13.70 -9.35
C SER A 152 23.15 14.32 -9.54
N GLY A 153 24.16 13.47 -9.73
CA GLY A 153 25.55 13.87 -9.83
C GLY A 153 26.22 13.45 -11.13
N GLU A 154 26.87 14.40 -11.82
CA GLU A 154 27.76 14.12 -12.95
C GLU A 154 29.13 13.71 -12.39
N ILE A 155 29.38 12.38 -12.27
CA ILE A 155 30.61 11.81 -11.73
C ILE A 155 31.80 12.05 -12.67
N ILE A 156 31.56 11.82 -13.97
CA ILE A 156 32.53 12.09 -15.03
C ILE A 156 31.84 12.95 -16.10
N LYS A 157 32.52 14.01 -16.50
CA LYS A 157 32.07 14.92 -17.57
C LYS A 157 33.28 15.36 -18.38
N ASN A 158 33.47 14.75 -19.53
CA ASN A 158 34.47 15.17 -20.50
C ASN A 158 33.98 14.87 -21.93
N LYS A 159 34.80 15.08 -22.94
CA LYS A 159 34.42 14.92 -24.35
C LYS A 159 33.96 13.50 -24.67
N ASP A 160 34.63 12.49 -24.16
CA ASP A 160 34.36 11.08 -24.50
C ASP A 160 33.45 10.39 -23.49
N TRP A 161 33.48 10.81 -22.24
CA TRP A 161 32.72 10.20 -21.14
C TRP A 161 31.77 11.21 -20.49
N ASN A 162 30.55 10.77 -20.31
CA ASN A 162 29.60 11.42 -19.40
C ASN A 162 28.95 10.33 -18.54
N TRP A 163 29.17 10.43 -17.22
CA TRP A 163 28.60 9.49 -16.28
C TRP A 163 27.80 10.24 -15.21
N THR A 164 26.51 9.98 -15.19
CA THR A 164 25.58 10.55 -14.21
C THR A 164 24.99 9.44 -13.36
N VAL A 165 24.92 9.67 -12.05
CA VAL A 165 24.24 8.80 -11.08
C VAL A 165 23.12 9.62 -10.46
N SER A 166 21.94 9.01 -10.31
CA SER A 166 20.80 9.62 -9.64
C SER A 166 20.19 8.70 -8.61
N ALA A 167 19.63 9.28 -7.57
CA ALA A 167 18.86 8.57 -6.54
C ALA A 167 17.78 9.51 -6.00
N ASP A 168 16.61 8.94 -5.71
CA ASP A 168 15.55 9.63 -4.99
C ASP A 168 15.00 8.75 -3.87
N ALA A 169 14.43 9.39 -2.86
CA ALA A 169 13.80 8.74 -1.72
C ALA A 169 12.64 9.60 -1.23
N THR A 170 11.49 8.98 -1.03
CA THR A 170 10.33 9.59 -0.39
C THR A 170 9.98 8.82 0.87
N THR A 171 9.86 9.53 1.99
CA THR A 171 9.31 8.98 3.23
C THR A 171 7.84 9.36 3.33
N LEU A 172 7.01 8.47 3.90
CA LEU A 172 5.59 8.73 4.07
C LEU A 172 5.12 8.28 5.45
N LYS A 173 4.46 9.18 6.16
CA LYS A 173 3.76 8.89 7.40
C LYS A 173 2.30 9.32 7.28
N ASN A 174 1.40 8.36 7.23
CA ASN A 174 -0.04 8.56 7.25
C ASN A 174 -0.57 8.50 8.68
N LYS A 175 -1.57 9.30 8.99
CA LYS A 175 -2.23 9.30 10.30
C LYS A 175 -3.69 9.74 10.19
N VAL A 176 -4.58 8.95 10.76
CA VAL A 176 -5.96 9.36 11.05
C VAL A 176 -5.93 10.33 12.22
N ILE A 177 -6.38 11.56 12.01
CA ILE A 177 -6.39 12.61 13.02
C ILE A 177 -7.74 12.65 13.73
N LYS A 178 -8.84 12.45 12.97
CA LYS A 178 -10.20 12.50 13.48
C LYS A 178 -11.10 11.54 12.75
N LEU A 179 -11.95 10.83 13.52
CA LEU A 179 -12.99 9.94 13.00
C LEU A 179 -14.41 10.42 13.40
N PRO A 180 -15.43 9.94 12.71
CA PRO A 180 -16.83 10.15 13.06
C PRO A 180 -17.12 9.73 14.50
N GLY A 181 -17.52 10.68 15.36
CA GLY A 181 -17.82 10.40 16.75
C GLY A 181 -16.67 9.82 17.57
N GLY A 182 -15.42 9.89 17.10
CA GLY A 182 -14.23 9.32 17.75
C GLY A 182 -14.23 7.79 17.83
N LYS A 183 -15.07 7.10 17.04
CA LYS A 183 -15.20 5.64 17.08
C LYS A 183 -14.34 4.99 16.00
N ASP A 184 -13.65 3.93 16.40
CA ASP A 184 -12.90 3.07 15.47
C ASP A 184 -13.81 2.44 14.42
N ILE A 185 -13.30 2.29 13.19
CA ILE A 185 -14.01 1.67 12.08
C ILE A 185 -13.18 0.48 11.60
N LEU A 186 -13.72 -0.73 11.76
CA LEU A 186 -13.11 -1.94 11.22
C LEU A 186 -13.39 -2.03 9.73
N HIS A 187 -12.35 -2.22 8.93
CA HIS A 187 -12.42 -2.34 7.49
C HIS A 187 -11.61 -3.56 7.02
N GLY A 188 -12.28 -4.70 6.89
CA GLY A 188 -11.60 -5.97 6.55
C GLY A 188 -10.54 -6.35 7.57
N VAL A 189 -9.29 -6.41 7.11
CA VAL A 189 -8.10 -6.71 7.94
C VAL A 189 -7.43 -5.45 8.50
N GLN A 190 -7.99 -4.28 8.25
CA GLN A 190 -7.50 -2.98 8.71
C GLN A 190 -8.49 -2.34 9.67
N LYS A 191 -8.03 -1.35 10.43
CA LYS A 191 -8.89 -0.57 11.32
C LYS A 191 -8.51 0.90 11.26
N TYR A 192 -9.48 1.76 11.00
CA TYR A 192 -9.31 3.19 11.15
C TYR A 192 -9.49 3.55 12.61
N SER A 193 -8.44 4.09 13.23
CA SER A 193 -8.41 4.54 14.61
C SER A 193 -7.63 5.83 14.70
N GLU A 194 -8.09 6.76 15.55
CA GLU A 194 -7.39 8.03 15.73
C GLU A 194 -5.97 7.78 16.27
N GLY A 195 -5.00 8.41 15.68
CA GLY A 195 -3.60 8.22 16.04
C GLY A 195 -2.84 7.18 15.22
N HIS A 196 -3.54 6.27 14.56
CA HIS A 196 -3.00 5.20 13.72
C HIS A 196 -3.02 5.58 12.22
N SER A 197 -2.32 4.80 11.40
CA SER A 197 -2.45 4.92 9.95
C SER A 197 -3.79 4.34 9.47
N ALA A 198 -4.40 4.95 8.45
CA ALA A 198 -5.56 4.38 7.78
C ALA A 198 -5.26 3.05 7.04
N TYR A 199 -3.98 2.74 6.88
CA TYR A 199 -3.50 1.53 6.20
C TYR A 199 -2.84 0.54 7.17
N GLU A 200 -3.16 0.65 8.46
CA GLU A 200 -2.61 -0.23 9.49
C GLU A 200 -3.47 -1.47 9.66
N PHE A 201 -2.82 -2.63 9.65
CA PHE A 201 -3.49 -3.91 9.83
C PHE A 201 -3.91 -4.10 11.29
N PHE A 202 -5.13 -4.57 11.46
CA PHE A 202 -5.72 -4.95 12.74
C PHE A 202 -6.47 -6.26 12.58
N THR A 203 -5.80 -7.36 12.84
CA THR A 203 -6.29 -8.70 12.54
C THR A 203 -6.00 -9.66 13.69
N TYR A 204 -6.56 -10.85 13.63
CA TYR A 204 -6.31 -11.88 14.64
C TYR A 204 -4.83 -12.25 14.67
N HIS A 205 -4.31 -12.46 15.88
CA HIS A 205 -2.92 -12.86 16.05
C HIS A 205 -2.80 -14.38 16.04
N PHE A 206 -2.12 -14.90 15.03
CA PHE A 206 -1.77 -16.30 14.91
C PHE A 206 -0.58 -16.60 15.82
N ALA A 207 -0.82 -17.41 16.86
CA ALA A 207 0.22 -17.78 17.80
C ALA A 207 1.13 -18.91 17.31
N GLY A 208 0.60 -19.77 16.44
CA GLY A 208 1.32 -20.91 15.92
C GLY A 208 0.43 -22.13 15.70
N VAL A 209 1.05 -23.29 15.58
CA VAL A 209 0.40 -24.60 15.46
C VAL A 209 0.68 -25.43 16.71
N ASP A 210 -0.37 -25.99 17.30
CA ASP A 210 -0.24 -26.97 18.38
C ASP A 210 0.32 -28.29 17.83
N GLN A 211 1.50 -28.65 18.24
CA GLN A 211 2.17 -29.85 17.77
C GLN A 211 1.52 -31.17 18.29
N MET A 212 0.60 -31.11 19.27
CA MET A 212 -0.17 -32.28 19.73
C MET A 212 -1.38 -32.53 18.84
N THR A 213 -1.98 -31.51 18.23
CA THR A 213 -3.24 -31.63 17.45
C THR A 213 -3.10 -31.23 15.99
N GLY A 214 -2.07 -30.47 15.64
CA GLY A 214 -1.90 -29.85 14.32
C GLY A 214 -2.80 -28.66 14.05
N ASN A 215 -3.61 -28.22 15.00
CA ASN A 215 -4.52 -27.09 14.81
C ASN A 215 -3.80 -25.74 14.93
N SER A 216 -4.29 -24.77 14.18
CA SER A 216 -3.93 -23.36 14.38
C SER A 216 -4.38 -22.88 15.75
N LEU A 217 -3.52 -22.12 16.42
CA LEU A 217 -3.81 -21.45 17.68
C LEU A 217 -3.72 -19.94 17.49
N TYR A 218 -4.67 -19.26 18.07
CA TYR A 218 -4.76 -17.80 18.07
C TYR A 218 -4.68 -17.28 19.49
N ASP A 219 -4.11 -16.10 19.69
CA ASP A 219 -4.18 -15.42 20.99
C ASP A 219 -5.64 -15.15 21.32
N ILE A 220 -6.03 -15.41 22.56
CA ILE A 220 -7.40 -15.24 23.03
C ILE A 220 -7.57 -13.88 23.73
N ALA A 221 -8.71 -13.23 23.54
CA ALA A 221 -9.08 -12.09 24.33
C ALA A 221 -9.45 -12.51 25.77
N ASP A 222 -8.97 -11.82 26.77
CA ASP A 222 -9.18 -12.19 28.18
C ASP A 222 -10.65 -12.39 28.52
N ASP A 223 -11.52 -11.54 27.98
CA ASP A 223 -12.98 -11.60 28.18
C ASP A 223 -13.63 -12.83 27.53
N ASN A 224 -12.96 -13.50 26.60
CA ASN A 224 -13.47 -14.62 25.82
C ASN A 224 -13.02 -16.01 26.34
N VAL A 225 -12.22 -16.05 27.41
CA VAL A 225 -11.67 -17.34 27.95
C VAL A 225 -12.77 -18.29 28.36
N GLU A 226 -13.80 -17.82 29.09
CA GLU A 226 -14.92 -18.67 29.53
C GLU A 226 -15.80 -19.12 28.33
N ALA A 227 -15.98 -18.27 27.33
CA ALA A 227 -16.69 -18.62 26.10
C ALA A 227 -15.93 -19.71 25.34
N ALA A 228 -14.63 -19.56 25.13
CA ALA A 228 -13.79 -20.55 24.46
C ALA A 228 -13.76 -21.88 25.21
N LYS A 229 -13.84 -21.87 26.54
CA LYS A 229 -13.94 -23.08 27.36
C LYS A 229 -15.29 -23.78 27.16
N ALA A 230 -16.38 -23.01 27.13
CA ALA A 230 -17.72 -23.54 26.89
C ALA A 230 -17.86 -24.15 25.48
N ASP A 231 -17.23 -23.52 24.49
CA ASP A 231 -17.22 -23.96 23.09
C ASP A 231 -16.23 -25.11 22.82
N GLY A 232 -15.39 -25.48 23.82
CA GLY A 232 -14.36 -26.50 23.67
C GLY A 232 -13.18 -26.10 22.75
N THR A 233 -12.98 -24.79 22.55
CA THR A 233 -11.92 -24.24 21.66
C THR A 233 -10.70 -23.75 22.44
N LEU A 234 -10.76 -23.74 23.78
CA LEU A 234 -9.68 -23.30 24.67
C LEU A 234 -8.54 -24.32 24.70
N VAL A 235 -7.31 -23.86 24.48
CA VAL A 235 -6.08 -24.65 24.63
C VAL A 235 -5.13 -23.87 25.54
N THR A 236 -4.63 -24.52 26.59
CA THR A 236 -3.63 -23.92 27.49
C THR A 236 -2.28 -24.60 27.28
N ILE A 237 -1.25 -23.82 26.94
CA ILE A 237 0.13 -24.27 26.78
C ILE A 237 1.04 -23.43 27.67
N ASN A 238 1.82 -24.08 28.53
CA ASN A 238 2.77 -23.41 29.44
C ASN A 238 2.13 -22.27 30.26
N GLY A 239 0.87 -22.44 30.69
CA GLY A 239 0.14 -21.46 31.48
C GLY A 239 -0.46 -20.28 30.69
N LYS A 240 -0.28 -20.24 29.37
CA LYS A 240 -0.92 -19.24 28.48
C LYS A 240 -2.09 -19.88 27.74
N ASN A 241 -3.21 -19.15 27.69
CA ASN A 241 -4.43 -19.54 27.00
C ASN A 241 -4.40 -19.12 25.53
N TYR A 242 -4.91 -19.98 24.67
CA TYR A 242 -5.11 -19.80 23.24
C TYR A 242 -6.48 -20.33 22.85
N THR A 243 -6.93 -19.97 21.64
CA THR A 243 -8.15 -20.55 21.07
C THR A 243 -7.86 -21.16 19.69
N THR A 244 -8.59 -22.22 19.33
CA THR A 244 -8.52 -22.82 18.00
C THR A 244 -9.44 -22.14 16.97
N GLU A 245 -10.24 -21.15 17.40
CA GLU A 245 -11.23 -20.46 16.55
C GLU A 245 -11.16 -18.95 16.74
N THR A 246 -11.24 -18.21 15.64
CA THR A 246 -11.10 -16.75 15.64
C THR A 246 -12.27 -16.03 16.26
N ALA A 247 -13.44 -16.68 16.43
CA ALA A 247 -14.58 -16.10 17.14
C ALA A 247 -14.22 -15.62 18.58
N ASN A 248 -13.31 -16.35 19.25
CA ASN A 248 -12.83 -16.03 20.59
C ASN A 248 -11.44 -15.38 20.60
N ALA A 249 -10.83 -15.16 19.42
CA ALA A 249 -9.47 -14.66 19.31
C ALA A 249 -9.38 -13.14 19.48
N GLU A 250 -8.19 -12.71 19.91
CA GLU A 250 -7.84 -11.28 20.01
C GLU A 250 -7.32 -10.73 18.69
N ARG A 251 -7.79 -9.53 18.31
CA ARG A 251 -7.22 -8.77 17.20
C ARG A 251 -6.13 -7.83 17.71
N LYS A 252 -5.03 -7.75 16.98
CA LYS A 252 -3.89 -6.88 17.32
C LYS A 252 -3.45 -6.03 16.14
N TRP A 253 -2.79 -4.93 16.45
CA TRP A 253 -2.09 -4.14 15.44
C TRP A 253 -0.90 -4.94 14.91
N ALA A 254 -0.84 -5.09 13.58
CA ALA A 254 0.14 -5.96 12.94
C ALA A 254 1.04 -5.22 11.92
N GLY A 255 1.10 -3.90 12.02
CA GLY A 255 1.89 -3.03 11.15
C GLY A 255 1.08 -2.41 10.01
N THR A 256 1.74 -1.68 9.13
CA THR A 256 1.09 -0.87 8.08
C THR A 256 1.40 -1.39 6.68
N ALA A 257 0.47 -1.17 5.74
CA ALA A 257 0.70 -1.44 4.32
C ALA A 257 1.62 -0.41 3.65
N LEU A 258 1.72 0.80 4.23
CA LEU A 258 2.51 1.86 3.65
C LEU A 258 4.01 1.64 3.89
N PRO A 259 4.86 1.85 2.88
CA PRO A 259 6.30 1.82 3.04
C PRO A 259 6.78 3.00 3.90
N SER A 260 7.86 2.77 4.65
CA SER A 260 8.56 3.83 5.37
C SER A 260 9.36 4.72 4.44
N VAL A 261 9.93 4.14 3.38
CA VAL A 261 10.66 4.83 2.32
C VAL A 261 10.52 4.08 1.00
N TYR A 262 10.37 4.83 -0.07
CA TYR A 262 10.39 4.31 -1.44
C TYR A 262 11.07 5.31 -2.38
N GLY A 263 11.52 4.82 -3.52
CA GLY A 263 12.20 5.67 -4.49
C GLY A 263 12.84 4.88 -5.62
N SER A 264 13.82 5.53 -6.24
CA SER A 264 14.59 4.96 -7.33
C SER A 264 16.08 5.32 -7.24
N PHE A 265 16.90 4.55 -7.89
CA PHE A 265 18.28 4.91 -8.18
C PHE A 265 18.70 4.37 -9.53
N GLY A 266 19.56 5.13 -10.20
CA GLY A 266 19.95 4.77 -11.54
C GLY A 266 21.26 5.41 -11.98
N THR A 267 21.69 5.01 -13.16
CA THR A 267 22.88 5.56 -13.78
C THR A 267 22.71 5.71 -15.27
N ASN A 268 23.29 6.76 -15.82
CA ASN A 268 23.43 6.98 -17.25
C ASN A 268 24.92 7.18 -17.57
N LEU A 269 25.43 6.29 -18.40
CA LEU A 269 26.83 6.31 -18.83
C LEU A 269 26.87 6.48 -20.36
N ARG A 270 27.51 7.53 -20.81
CA ARG A 270 27.82 7.71 -22.23
C ARG A 270 29.35 7.62 -22.42
N TRP A 271 29.75 6.76 -23.32
CA TRP A 271 31.12 6.65 -23.79
C TRP A 271 31.14 6.84 -25.30
N LYS A 272 31.61 8.02 -25.75
CA LYS A 272 31.54 8.42 -27.15
C LYS A 272 30.11 8.27 -27.69
N ASP A 273 29.93 7.31 -28.60
CA ASP A 273 28.67 7.01 -29.28
C ASP A 273 27.83 5.93 -28.59
N LEU A 274 28.36 5.30 -27.54
CA LEU A 274 27.68 4.29 -26.75
C LEU A 274 27.05 4.92 -25.52
N SER A 275 25.76 4.62 -25.28
CA SER A 275 25.06 5.07 -24.08
C SER A 275 24.37 3.90 -23.38
N LEU A 276 24.50 3.84 -22.08
CA LEU A 276 23.90 2.86 -21.18
C LEU A 276 23.11 3.59 -20.12
N GLY A 277 21.82 3.27 -20.00
CA GLY A 277 20.96 3.72 -18.89
C GLY A 277 20.47 2.52 -18.08
N VAL A 278 20.48 2.64 -16.75
CA VAL A 278 20.01 1.62 -15.83
C VAL A 278 19.18 2.29 -14.75
N LEU A 279 18.03 1.69 -14.40
CA LEU A 279 17.14 2.18 -13.33
C LEU A 279 16.68 1.02 -12.44
N PHE A 280 16.77 1.25 -11.15
CA PHE A 280 16.16 0.42 -10.10
C PHE A 280 15.09 1.21 -9.37
N THR A 281 14.03 0.53 -8.94
CA THR A 281 13.02 1.08 -8.03
C THR A 281 12.95 0.22 -6.78
N TYR A 282 12.72 0.84 -5.64
CA TYR A 282 12.66 0.15 -4.36
C TYR A 282 11.54 0.69 -3.47
N SER A 283 11.11 -0.15 -2.55
CA SER A 283 10.20 0.20 -1.46
C SER A 283 10.58 -0.63 -0.24
N LEU A 284 10.63 0.00 0.93
CA LEU A 284 11.06 -0.63 2.18
C LEU A 284 10.10 -0.28 3.32
N GLY A 285 9.81 -1.24 4.18
CA GLY A 285 9.04 -1.03 5.41
C GLY A 285 7.54 -1.03 5.18
N GLY A 286 6.94 -1.93 4.57
CA GLY A 286 5.50 -2.14 4.47
C GLY A 286 5.16 -3.61 4.63
N LYS A 287 3.89 -3.88 4.85
CA LYS A 287 3.35 -5.24 4.84
C LYS A 287 2.26 -5.39 3.80
N VAL A 288 2.05 -6.60 3.34
CA VAL A 288 0.94 -6.97 2.46
C VAL A 288 0.23 -8.18 3.02
N PHE A 289 -1.09 -8.16 3.00
CA PHE A 289 -1.92 -9.32 3.28
C PHE A 289 -2.00 -10.18 2.02
N ASP A 290 -1.34 -11.34 2.05
CA ASP A 290 -1.20 -12.25 0.90
C ASP A 290 -2.43 -13.17 0.80
N ALA A 291 -3.54 -12.61 0.30
CA ALA A 291 -4.80 -13.33 0.13
C ALA A 291 -4.67 -14.49 -0.87
N SER A 292 -3.86 -14.33 -1.90
CA SER A 292 -3.60 -15.40 -2.88
C SER A 292 -2.90 -16.59 -2.24
N TYR A 293 -1.89 -16.35 -1.38
CA TYR A 293 -1.23 -17.43 -0.65
C TYR A 293 -2.16 -18.07 0.38
N MET A 294 -2.95 -17.27 1.10
CA MET A 294 -3.99 -17.78 2.02
C MET A 294 -4.94 -18.73 1.27
N SER A 295 -5.45 -18.31 0.10
CA SER A 295 -6.33 -19.12 -0.73
C SER A 295 -5.66 -20.43 -1.19
N LEU A 296 -4.41 -20.36 -1.64
CA LEU A 296 -3.65 -21.53 -2.11
C LEU A 296 -3.23 -22.49 -0.97
N MET A 297 -3.26 -22.03 0.27
CA MET A 297 -3.03 -22.86 1.46
C MET A 297 -4.32 -23.41 2.07
N SER A 298 -5.49 -23.00 1.56
CA SER A 298 -6.79 -23.48 2.04
C SER A 298 -7.12 -24.83 1.45
N THR A 299 -7.69 -25.70 2.28
CA THR A 299 -8.19 -27.03 1.90
C THR A 299 -9.70 -27.14 2.08
N ALA A 300 -10.41 -26.01 2.11
CA ALA A 300 -11.81 -25.91 2.52
C ALA A 300 -12.81 -26.70 1.67
N SER A 301 -12.44 -27.19 0.50
CA SER A 301 -13.38 -27.93 -0.34
C SER A 301 -12.72 -29.11 -1.03
N ALA A 302 -13.09 -30.30 -0.61
CA ALA A 302 -12.79 -31.56 -1.32
C ALA A 302 -13.49 -31.64 -2.68
N SER A 303 -14.49 -30.78 -2.94
CA SER A 303 -15.31 -30.80 -4.16
C SER A 303 -14.80 -29.87 -5.26
N SER A 304 -13.93 -28.91 -4.95
CA SER A 304 -13.32 -28.02 -5.94
C SER A 304 -11.87 -28.42 -6.16
N ALA A 305 -11.56 -28.91 -7.36
CA ALA A 305 -10.18 -29.15 -7.78
C ALA A 305 -9.48 -27.80 -7.96
N SER A 306 -8.87 -27.28 -6.89
CA SER A 306 -8.03 -26.09 -6.92
C SER A 306 -6.56 -26.46 -6.74
N ALA A 307 -5.67 -25.69 -7.38
CA ALA A 307 -4.24 -25.85 -7.14
C ALA A 307 -3.89 -25.34 -5.74
N ASN A 308 -3.04 -26.09 -5.03
CA ASN A 308 -2.50 -25.65 -3.75
C ASN A 308 -1.04 -25.18 -3.89
N HIS A 309 -0.61 -24.32 -2.99
CA HIS A 309 0.78 -23.95 -2.89
C HIS A 309 1.60 -25.14 -2.38
N LYS A 310 2.81 -25.34 -2.92
CA LYS A 310 3.70 -26.45 -2.53
C LYS A 310 4.02 -26.51 -1.03
N ASP A 311 3.92 -25.41 -0.31
CA ASP A 311 4.17 -25.37 1.13
C ASP A 311 3.14 -26.17 1.93
N ILE A 312 1.99 -26.50 1.35
CA ILE A 312 1.00 -27.38 1.98
C ILE A 312 1.59 -28.77 2.28
N LEU A 313 2.61 -29.18 1.55
CA LEU A 313 3.34 -30.43 1.81
C LEU A 313 4.13 -30.41 3.13
N LYS A 314 4.31 -29.26 3.74
CA LYS A 314 4.95 -29.06 5.05
C LYS A 314 3.93 -28.99 6.19
N SER A 315 2.65 -29.22 5.90
CA SER A 315 1.61 -29.28 6.93
C SER A 315 1.95 -30.30 7.99
N TRP A 316 1.54 -30.02 9.20
CA TRP A 316 1.68 -30.96 10.32
C TRP A 316 1.11 -32.36 9.93
N ASN A 317 1.86 -33.39 10.18
CA ASN A 317 1.54 -34.76 9.76
C ASN A 317 1.60 -35.81 10.91
N GLY A 318 1.57 -35.32 12.13
CA GLY A 318 1.58 -36.15 13.32
C GLY A 318 2.38 -35.55 14.47
N VAL A 319 2.14 -36.05 15.67
CA VAL A 319 2.84 -35.61 16.88
C VAL A 319 4.34 -35.93 16.75
N PRO A 320 5.24 -34.94 16.89
CA PRO A 320 6.67 -35.19 16.85
C PRO A 320 7.11 -36.20 17.94
N GLU A 321 8.09 -37.04 17.64
CA GLU A 321 8.61 -38.00 18.57
C GLU A 321 9.08 -37.35 19.87
N GLY A 322 8.64 -37.90 21.01
CA GLY A 322 8.96 -37.37 22.34
C GLY A 322 8.19 -36.11 22.77
N MET A 323 7.29 -35.62 21.93
CA MET A 323 6.42 -34.50 22.26
C MET A 323 5.35 -34.92 23.27
N THR A 324 5.10 -34.06 24.27
CA THR A 324 4.05 -34.24 25.27
C THR A 324 3.26 -32.95 25.45
N GLU A 325 2.17 -33.00 26.14
CA GLU A 325 1.32 -31.85 26.48
C GLU A 325 2.07 -30.72 27.19
N THR A 326 3.12 -31.04 27.92
CA THR A 326 3.93 -30.11 28.71
C THR A 326 5.24 -29.72 28.01
N SER A 327 5.47 -30.21 26.78
CA SER A 327 6.70 -29.85 26.04
C SER A 327 6.78 -28.36 25.79
N PRO A 328 7.92 -27.71 26.03
CA PRO A 328 8.07 -26.25 25.87
C PRO A 328 7.93 -25.81 24.41
N ASN A 329 8.20 -26.70 23.47
CA ASN A 329 8.07 -26.49 22.02
C ASN A 329 6.77 -27.06 21.41
N ARG A 330 5.74 -27.33 22.26
CA ARG A 330 4.42 -27.75 21.80
C ARG A 330 3.79 -26.74 20.84
N LEU A 331 3.99 -25.45 21.08
CA LEU A 331 3.57 -24.38 20.15
C LEU A 331 4.67 -24.11 19.12
N ASP A 332 4.39 -24.36 17.84
CA ASP A 332 5.27 -23.97 16.74
C ASP A 332 4.77 -22.68 16.06
N PRO A 333 5.42 -21.54 16.28
CA PRO A 333 4.98 -20.26 15.73
C PRO A 333 5.11 -20.16 14.19
N ASN A 334 5.89 -21.05 13.58
CA ASN A 334 6.10 -21.11 12.13
C ASN A 334 5.43 -22.34 11.49
N GLY A 335 4.68 -23.10 12.26
CA GLY A 335 4.02 -24.32 11.81
C GLY A 335 2.97 -24.06 10.73
N ILE A 336 2.79 -25.04 9.87
CA ILE A 336 1.68 -25.11 8.93
C ILE A 336 0.68 -26.13 9.48
N PRO A 337 -0.58 -25.74 9.70
CA PRO A 337 -1.56 -26.61 10.37
C PRO A 337 -1.85 -27.87 9.57
N VAL A 338 -2.45 -28.82 10.23
CA VAL A 338 -2.91 -30.09 9.64
C VAL A 338 -3.86 -29.84 8.47
N ILE A 339 -3.75 -30.68 7.45
CA ILE A 339 -4.71 -30.73 6.35
C ILE A 339 -5.97 -31.47 6.89
N ASP A 340 -6.98 -30.66 7.22
CA ASP A 340 -8.27 -31.17 7.69
C ASP A 340 -9.39 -30.37 7.01
N PHE A 341 -10.16 -31.02 6.14
CA PHE A 341 -11.26 -30.40 5.40
C PHE A 341 -12.36 -29.84 6.30
N ASN A 342 -12.57 -30.44 7.47
CA ASN A 342 -13.59 -30.00 8.42
C ASN A 342 -13.14 -28.78 9.22
N ARG A 343 -11.83 -28.57 9.35
CA ARG A 343 -11.24 -27.45 10.11
C ARG A 343 -10.51 -26.44 9.24
N SER A 344 -10.60 -26.58 7.92
CA SER A 344 -9.86 -25.72 7.01
C SER A 344 -10.17 -24.22 7.21
N THR A 345 -11.42 -23.87 7.46
CA THR A 345 -11.83 -22.49 7.76
C THR A 345 -11.13 -21.96 9.01
N TYR A 346 -11.11 -22.72 10.10
CA TYR A 346 -10.49 -22.30 11.36
C TYR A 346 -8.96 -22.30 11.29
N ASN A 347 -8.37 -23.31 10.63
CA ASN A 347 -6.92 -23.45 10.51
C ASN A 347 -6.28 -22.44 9.56
N ASN A 348 -7.06 -21.89 8.62
CA ASN A 348 -6.60 -20.92 7.64
C ASN A 348 -7.37 -19.59 7.69
N ASP A 349 -7.95 -19.25 8.84
CA ASP A 349 -8.72 -18.02 8.99
C ASP A 349 -7.83 -16.78 8.86
N THR A 350 -8.49 -15.67 8.62
CA THR A 350 -7.89 -14.34 8.48
C THR A 350 -7.09 -13.97 9.73
N SER A 351 -5.78 -13.83 9.57
CA SER A 351 -4.88 -13.53 10.69
C SER A 351 -3.58 -12.88 10.18
N ASP A 352 -2.74 -12.43 11.09
CA ASP A 352 -1.43 -11.86 10.76
C ASP A 352 -0.43 -12.90 10.20
N ARG A 353 -0.74 -14.21 10.26
CA ARG A 353 -0.02 -15.27 9.56
C ARG A 353 0.13 -14.99 8.07
N TRP A 354 -0.85 -14.32 7.47
CA TRP A 354 -0.89 -14.02 6.05
C TRP A 354 -0.24 -12.69 5.69
N LEU A 355 0.27 -11.97 6.69
CA LEU A 355 1.05 -10.76 6.47
C LEU A 355 2.49 -11.12 6.10
N THR A 356 2.96 -10.57 5.00
CA THR A 356 4.35 -10.69 4.57
C THR A 356 4.95 -9.30 4.31
N SER A 357 6.29 -9.20 4.21
CA SER A 357 6.93 -7.94 3.83
C SER A 357 6.52 -7.53 2.42
N ALA A 358 6.19 -6.24 2.27
CA ALA A 358 5.99 -5.59 0.98
C ALA A 358 7.28 -4.99 0.40
N ASP A 359 8.43 -5.23 1.03
CA ASP A 359 9.71 -4.75 0.54
C ASP A 359 10.03 -5.31 -0.84
N TYR A 360 10.55 -4.45 -1.70
CA TYR A 360 11.01 -4.88 -2.99
C TYR A 360 12.19 -4.06 -3.51
N LEU A 361 12.96 -4.68 -4.38
CA LEU A 361 13.90 -4.06 -5.30
C LEU A 361 13.64 -4.60 -6.71
N ILE A 362 13.36 -3.71 -7.64
CA ILE A 362 13.09 -4.06 -9.04
C ILE A 362 14.18 -3.49 -9.92
N PHE A 363 14.78 -4.33 -10.75
CA PHE A 363 15.54 -3.87 -11.89
C PHE A 363 14.56 -3.42 -12.98
N LYS A 364 14.25 -2.11 -12.96
CA LYS A 364 13.13 -1.54 -13.71
C LYS A 364 13.39 -1.49 -15.19
N ASN A 365 14.55 -0.96 -15.58
CA ASN A 365 14.96 -0.97 -16.99
C ASN A 365 16.47 -0.90 -17.17
N ILE A 366 16.92 -1.41 -18.32
CA ILE A 366 18.22 -1.19 -18.90
C ILE A 366 18.04 -0.81 -20.36
N ASN A 367 18.73 0.22 -20.80
CA ASN A 367 18.71 0.71 -22.18
C ASN A 367 20.14 0.89 -22.66
N LEU A 368 20.45 0.25 -23.78
CA LEU A 368 21.73 0.40 -24.48
C LEU A 368 21.45 1.00 -25.86
N SER A 369 22.17 2.05 -26.21
CA SER A 369 22.09 2.63 -27.55
C SER A 369 23.49 2.93 -28.10
N TYR A 370 23.66 2.70 -29.39
CA TYR A 370 24.90 2.94 -30.10
C TYR A 370 24.64 3.71 -31.38
N ASN A 371 25.26 4.89 -31.53
CA ASN A 371 25.26 5.66 -32.76
C ASN A 371 26.39 5.15 -33.62
N LEU A 372 26.07 4.64 -34.80
CA LEU A 372 27.08 4.14 -35.70
C LEU A 372 27.97 5.28 -36.26
N PRO A 373 29.28 5.06 -36.38
CA PRO A 373 30.20 6.05 -36.93
C PRO A 373 29.77 6.47 -38.34
N LYS A 374 29.81 7.77 -38.61
CA LYS A 374 29.42 8.30 -39.94
C LYS A 374 30.16 7.63 -41.09
N ALA A 375 31.43 7.27 -40.88
CA ALA A 375 32.23 6.57 -41.91
C ALA A 375 31.64 5.24 -42.37
N TRP A 376 30.82 4.56 -41.53
CA TRP A 376 30.22 3.28 -41.91
C TRP A 376 28.91 3.43 -42.67
N ILE A 377 28.22 4.55 -42.51
CA ILE A 377 26.86 4.76 -43.03
C ILE A 377 26.81 5.75 -44.22
N GLN A 378 27.86 6.52 -44.40
CA GLN A 378 27.91 7.59 -45.40
C GLN A 378 27.75 7.07 -46.83
N SER A 379 28.30 5.87 -47.14
CA SER A 379 28.15 5.21 -48.45
C SER A 379 26.70 4.79 -48.74
N MET A 380 25.84 4.70 -47.74
CA MET A 380 24.44 4.33 -47.86
C MET A 380 23.49 5.54 -48.03
N GLY A 381 24.05 6.77 -48.10
CA GLY A 381 23.24 7.99 -48.17
C GLY A 381 22.50 8.33 -46.86
N ILE A 382 22.89 7.72 -45.75
CA ILE A 382 22.27 7.89 -44.43
C ILE A 382 23.09 8.89 -43.62
N GLN A 383 22.41 9.86 -42.94
CA GLN A 383 23.08 10.86 -42.12
C GLN A 383 23.31 10.37 -40.68
N GLY A 384 22.48 9.45 -40.19
CA GLY A 384 22.60 8.87 -38.87
C GLY A 384 21.92 7.51 -38.76
N LEU A 385 22.55 6.59 -38.03
CA LEU A 385 21.99 5.29 -37.69
C LEU A 385 22.26 4.99 -36.21
N GLN A 386 21.21 4.80 -35.45
CA GLN A 386 21.28 4.42 -34.05
C GLN A 386 20.61 3.05 -33.83
N VAL A 387 21.34 2.15 -33.21
CA VAL A 387 20.84 0.84 -32.76
C VAL A 387 20.49 0.96 -31.25
N LYS A 388 19.33 0.43 -30.88
CA LYS A 388 18.84 0.42 -29.51
C LYS A 388 18.50 -0.99 -29.09
N ALA A 389 18.82 -1.33 -27.85
CA ALA A 389 18.35 -2.52 -27.18
C ALA A 389 17.94 -2.15 -25.75
N GLY A 390 16.80 -2.66 -25.33
CA GLY A 390 16.30 -2.38 -23.99
C GLY A 390 15.65 -3.61 -23.37
N ALA A 391 15.61 -3.63 -22.06
CA ALA A 391 14.85 -4.61 -21.31
C ALA A 391 14.21 -3.96 -20.08
N GLU A 392 13.00 -4.40 -19.75
CA GLU A 392 12.22 -3.90 -18.62
C GLU A 392 11.85 -5.03 -17.68
N ASN A 393 11.73 -4.71 -16.39
CA ASN A 393 11.32 -5.61 -15.33
C ASN A 393 12.14 -6.91 -15.28
N LEU A 394 13.48 -6.80 -15.40
CA LEU A 394 14.38 -7.95 -15.54
C LEU A 394 14.29 -8.90 -14.34
N PHE A 395 14.22 -8.35 -13.14
CA PHE A 395 13.96 -9.13 -11.94
C PHE A 395 13.32 -8.28 -10.84
N THR A 396 12.62 -8.95 -9.95
CA THR A 396 12.07 -8.39 -8.71
C THR A 396 12.58 -9.23 -7.54
N LEU A 397 13.20 -8.58 -6.57
CA LEU A 397 13.50 -9.14 -5.26
C LEU A 397 12.36 -8.73 -4.33
N THR A 398 11.69 -9.71 -3.74
CA THR A 398 10.56 -9.52 -2.82
C THR A 398 10.45 -10.71 -1.89
N ALA A 399 9.70 -10.59 -0.80
CA ALA A 399 9.59 -11.62 0.24
C ALA A 399 9.03 -12.95 -0.28
N ARG A 400 8.09 -12.90 -1.23
CA ARG A 400 7.48 -14.11 -1.81
C ARG A 400 7.62 -14.11 -3.33
N LYS A 401 8.24 -15.15 -3.87
CA LYS A 401 8.39 -15.33 -5.31
C LYS A 401 7.02 -15.44 -5.99
N GLY A 402 6.80 -14.64 -7.03
CA GLY A 402 5.54 -14.58 -7.77
C GLY A 402 4.55 -13.54 -7.27
N MET A 403 4.75 -12.98 -6.08
CA MET A 403 3.98 -11.85 -5.59
C MET A 403 4.39 -10.58 -6.34
N ASN A 404 3.41 -9.76 -6.71
CA ASN A 404 3.67 -8.42 -7.22
C ASN A 404 3.45 -7.38 -6.11
N PRO A 405 4.51 -6.87 -5.46
CA PRO A 405 4.37 -5.93 -4.35
C PRO A 405 4.00 -4.51 -4.78
N GLN A 406 3.97 -4.21 -6.08
CA GLN A 406 3.70 -2.88 -6.60
C GLN A 406 2.21 -2.50 -6.65
N TYR A 407 1.30 -3.48 -6.51
CA TYR A 407 -0.13 -3.23 -6.72
C TYR A 407 -0.88 -2.71 -5.50
N SER A 408 -0.27 -2.69 -4.33
CA SER A 408 -1.09 -2.57 -3.14
C SER A 408 -0.68 -1.49 -2.15
N PHE A 409 -1.06 -0.25 -2.44
CA PHE A 409 -1.17 0.75 -1.37
C PHE A 409 -2.27 0.39 -0.35
N SER A 410 -3.26 -0.43 -0.72
CA SER A 410 -4.32 -0.91 0.17
C SER A 410 -3.87 -2.05 1.09
N GLY A 411 -2.72 -2.67 0.80
CA GLY A 411 -2.16 -3.76 1.61
C GLY A 411 -2.70 -5.15 1.29
N GLY A 412 -3.49 -5.33 0.22
CA GLY A 412 -3.93 -6.64 -0.27
C GLY A 412 -3.13 -7.10 -1.48
N SER A 413 -2.82 -8.38 -1.60
CA SER A 413 -2.36 -8.98 -2.84
C SER A 413 -3.55 -9.61 -3.56
N ASP A 414 -3.72 -9.25 -4.83
CA ASP A 414 -4.71 -9.85 -5.71
C ASP A 414 -4.06 -10.89 -6.61
N ASP A 415 -4.88 -11.72 -7.28
CA ASP A 415 -4.44 -12.72 -8.26
C ASP A 415 -3.98 -12.08 -9.59
N THR A 416 -3.32 -10.92 -9.49
CA THR A 416 -2.83 -10.17 -10.63
C THR A 416 -1.48 -10.69 -11.10
N TYR A 417 -1.30 -10.71 -12.43
CA TYR A 417 -0.02 -11.10 -13.01
C TYR A 417 1.10 -10.14 -12.57
N VAL A 418 2.27 -10.71 -12.31
CA VAL A 418 3.49 -9.92 -12.15
C VAL A 418 3.83 -9.19 -13.45
N SER A 419 4.48 -8.03 -13.34
CA SER A 419 4.91 -7.26 -14.50
C SER A 419 5.76 -8.12 -15.44
N ALA A 420 5.40 -8.15 -16.72
CA ALA A 420 6.11 -8.91 -17.73
C ALA A 420 7.54 -8.38 -17.93
N ARG A 421 8.48 -9.28 -18.19
CA ARG A 421 9.77 -8.88 -18.76
C ARG A 421 9.57 -8.52 -20.21
N VAL A 422 10.03 -7.34 -20.60
CA VAL A 422 9.91 -6.85 -21.96
C VAL A 422 11.31 -6.65 -22.53
N PHE A 423 11.56 -7.16 -23.72
CA PHE A 423 12.77 -6.89 -24.48
C PHE A 423 12.39 -6.12 -25.74
N ASN A 424 13.07 -5.02 -25.98
CA ASN A 424 12.83 -4.19 -27.14
C ASN A 424 14.14 -3.98 -27.91
N PHE A 425 14.02 -3.94 -29.23
CA PHE A 425 15.10 -3.63 -30.16
C PHE A 425 14.59 -2.59 -31.14
N GLY A 426 15.44 -1.64 -31.47
CA GLY A 426 15.05 -0.56 -32.34
C GLY A 426 16.19 -0.05 -33.21
N LEU A 427 15.83 0.43 -34.39
CA LEU A 427 16.70 1.16 -35.31
C LEU A 427 16.10 2.55 -35.54
N SER A 428 16.94 3.57 -35.48
CA SER A 428 16.56 4.95 -35.80
C SER A 428 17.47 5.39 -36.93
N VAL A 429 16.88 5.68 -38.11
CA VAL A 429 17.61 6.12 -39.31
C VAL A 429 17.27 7.59 -39.56
N THR A 430 18.30 8.39 -39.81
CA THR A 430 18.18 9.79 -40.25
C THR A 430 18.74 9.91 -41.68
N PHE A 431 17.92 10.40 -42.60
CA PHE A 431 18.25 10.61 -43.99
C PHE A 431 18.68 12.04 -44.28
#